data_ea09fd3eac3b708add13c04cc8895ab8
#
_entry.id   ea09fd3eac3b708add13c04cc8895ab8
#
_cell.length_a   1.000
_cell.length_b   1.000
_cell.length_c   1.000
_cell.angle_alpha   90.00
_cell.angle_beta   90.00
_cell.angle_gamma   90.00
#
_symmetry.space_group_name_H-M   'P 1'
#
loop_
_entity.id
_entity.type
_entity.pdbx_description
1 polymer ?
#
loop_
_entity_poly.entity_id
_entity_poly.type
_entity_poly.pdbx_seq_one_letter_code
_entity_poly.pdbx_strand_id
1 'polypeptide(L)'
;MTSHDVVAIARRALRSAGVEKVGHCGTLDPLATGLLILTIGKGTKIQDLLMAEDKEYVGTMKLGEVTDSQDADGVVTETKPVPELAKPQIDAAFAKYHGDFYQTPPMVSAIKKDGVPLYKLARKGQVVEREPRFVHVYAHEIQQLRLPEIDFRVVCSKGFYVRTYAHDIGQELGCGAHLRALRRTKSGKFSVDNAVSTEALKNGDVAEVLKRIMTLPQVSILRGA
;
A
#
# COMPACT_ATOMS: atom_id res chain seq x y z
N MET A 1 -9.91 -6.30 -6.74
CA MET A 1 -10.95 -5.33 -6.28
C MET A 1 -10.26 -4.03 -5.94
N THR A 2 -10.76 -2.89 -6.40
CA THR A 2 -10.15 -1.58 -6.14
C THR A 2 -10.63 -0.99 -4.80
N SER A 3 -9.88 -0.02 -4.24
CA SER A 3 -10.33 0.73 -3.05
C SER A 3 -11.67 1.44 -3.27
N HIS A 4 -11.96 1.88 -4.51
CA HIS A 4 -13.26 2.47 -4.88
C HIS A 4 -14.40 1.47 -4.87
N ASP A 5 -14.16 0.21 -5.24
CA ASP A 5 -15.16 -0.86 -5.15
C ASP A 5 -15.56 -1.10 -3.70
N VAL A 6 -14.58 -1.08 -2.78
CA VAL A 6 -14.85 -1.22 -1.33
C VAL A 6 -15.69 -0.05 -0.83
N VAL A 7 -15.39 1.18 -1.24
CA VAL A 7 -16.22 2.38 -0.91
C VAL A 7 -17.64 2.21 -1.44
N ALA A 8 -17.83 1.72 -2.67
CA ALA A 8 -19.14 1.50 -3.26
C ALA A 8 -19.95 0.42 -2.51
N ILE A 9 -19.29 -0.69 -2.12
CA ILE A 9 -19.87 -1.76 -1.32
C ILE A 9 -20.30 -1.22 0.05
N ALA A 10 -19.40 -0.53 0.75
CA ALA A 10 -19.69 0.04 2.08
C ALA A 10 -20.86 1.04 2.03
N ARG A 11 -20.86 1.95 1.03
CA ARG A 11 -21.95 2.91 0.85
C ARG A 11 -23.30 2.23 0.60
N ARG A 12 -23.31 1.13 -0.18
CA ARG A 12 -24.52 0.34 -0.42
C ARG A 12 -24.99 -0.35 0.86
N ALA A 13 -24.09 -1.03 1.56
CA ALA A 13 -24.40 -1.75 2.80
C ALA A 13 -24.94 -0.83 3.90
N LEU A 14 -24.41 0.38 4.03
CA LEU A 14 -24.76 1.33 5.08
C LEU A 14 -25.88 2.31 4.69
N ARG A 15 -26.46 2.17 3.50
CA ARG A 15 -27.51 3.08 3.01
C ARG A 15 -28.76 3.07 3.90
N SER A 16 -29.16 1.89 4.39
CA SER A 16 -30.29 1.74 5.32
C SER A 16 -30.05 2.40 6.68
N ALA A 17 -28.78 2.57 7.07
CA ALA A 17 -28.38 3.32 8.26
C ALA A 17 -28.20 4.84 8.01
N GLY A 18 -28.67 5.36 6.87
CA GLY A 18 -28.59 6.80 6.54
C GLY A 18 -27.22 7.30 6.12
N VAL A 19 -26.30 6.41 5.72
CA VAL A 19 -24.97 6.81 5.28
C VAL A 19 -25.00 7.15 3.78
N GLU A 20 -24.76 8.43 3.46
CA GLU A 20 -24.70 8.92 2.08
C GLU A 20 -23.25 9.07 1.57
N LYS A 21 -22.35 9.54 2.43
CA LYS A 21 -20.98 9.86 2.05
C LYS A 21 -19.99 8.88 2.67
N VAL A 22 -19.20 8.23 1.82
CA VAL A 22 -18.10 7.33 2.20
C VAL A 22 -16.87 7.69 1.38
N GLY A 23 -15.72 7.81 2.04
CA GLY A 23 -14.41 7.97 1.43
C GLY A 23 -13.43 6.94 1.96
N HIS A 24 -12.21 6.90 1.44
CA HIS A 24 -11.13 6.04 1.96
C HIS A 24 -9.84 6.83 2.20
N CYS A 25 -9.02 6.37 3.14
CA CYS A 25 -7.75 6.99 3.51
C CYS A 25 -6.57 6.15 3.03
N GLY A 26 -6.07 6.48 1.85
CA GLY A 26 -4.92 5.81 1.22
C GLY A 26 -5.32 4.58 0.40
N THR A 27 -5.18 4.74 -0.92
CA THR A 27 -5.43 3.68 -1.90
C THR A 27 -4.58 2.43 -1.61
N LEU A 28 -5.16 1.26 -1.76
CA LEU A 28 -4.46 -0.01 -1.91
C LEU A 28 -4.42 -0.37 -3.40
N ASP A 29 -3.29 -0.86 -3.87
CA ASP A 29 -3.16 -1.42 -5.22
C ASP A 29 -4.06 -2.66 -5.37
N PRO A 30 -4.53 -3.02 -6.58
CA PRO A 30 -5.43 -4.16 -6.79
C PRO A 30 -4.91 -5.49 -6.24
N LEU A 31 -3.60 -5.73 -6.38
CA LEU A 31 -2.87 -6.87 -5.82
C LEU A 31 -2.87 -6.87 -4.28
N ALA A 32 -2.91 -5.70 -3.64
CA ALA A 32 -2.74 -5.59 -2.19
C ALA A 32 -4.00 -6.01 -1.42
N THR A 33 -3.76 -6.55 -0.24
CA THR A 33 -4.78 -6.91 0.76
C THR A 33 -4.62 -6.06 2.04
N GLY A 34 -5.47 -6.31 3.03
CA GLY A 34 -5.32 -5.75 4.37
C GLY A 34 -6.15 -4.50 4.62
N LEU A 35 -5.65 -3.63 5.47
CA LEU A 35 -6.40 -2.53 6.06
C LEU A 35 -6.68 -1.39 5.09
N LEU A 36 -7.94 -1.12 4.83
CA LEU A 36 -8.42 0.10 4.17
C LEU A 36 -9.30 0.89 5.13
N ILE A 37 -8.85 2.06 5.57
CA ILE A 37 -9.65 2.93 6.43
C ILE A 37 -10.71 3.61 5.58
N LEU A 38 -11.98 3.45 5.97
CA LEU A 38 -13.10 4.16 5.38
C LEU A 38 -13.54 5.30 6.30
N THR A 39 -13.88 6.44 5.72
CA THR A 39 -14.45 7.59 6.42
C THR A 39 -15.91 7.76 6.01
N ILE A 40 -16.78 8.03 6.99
CA ILE A 40 -18.24 8.04 6.81
C ILE A 40 -18.81 9.39 7.24
N GLY A 41 -19.69 9.95 6.44
CA GLY A 41 -20.41 11.21 6.73
C GLY A 41 -19.46 12.34 7.10
N LYS A 42 -19.59 12.90 8.30
CA LYS A 42 -18.72 13.98 8.82
C LYS A 42 -17.25 13.56 8.98
N GLY A 43 -16.97 12.24 9.14
CA GLY A 43 -15.64 11.69 9.22
C GLY A 43 -14.79 11.92 7.96
N THR A 44 -15.41 12.20 6.81
CA THR A 44 -14.67 12.54 5.59
C THR A 44 -13.87 13.85 5.70
N LYS A 45 -14.17 14.69 6.70
CA LYS A 45 -13.42 15.94 6.94
C LYS A 45 -12.02 15.71 7.51
N ILE A 46 -11.78 14.55 8.15
CA ILE A 46 -10.47 14.21 8.70
C ILE A 46 -9.68 13.23 7.79
N GLN A 47 -10.12 13.05 6.55
CA GLN A 47 -9.52 12.10 5.62
C GLN A 47 -8.03 12.37 5.38
N ASP A 48 -7.65 13.63 5.15
CA ASP A 48 -6.25 14.01 4.90
C ASP A 48 -5.37 13.73 6.12
N LEU A 49 -5.91 13.96 7.33
CA LEU A 49 -5.24 13.66 8.59
C LEU A 49 -4.94 12.15 8.72
N LEU A 50 -5.90 11.30 8.37
CA LEU A 50 -5.73 9.84 8.40
C LEU A 50 -4.84 9.33 7.24
N MET A 51 -4.84 10.00 6.11
CA MET A 51 -3.91 9.69 5.01
C MET A 51 -2.46 9.99 5.36
N ALA A 52 -2.22 10.96 6.23
CA ALA A 52 -0.89 11.38 6.66
C ALA A 52 -0.22 10.43 7.66
N GLU A 53 -0.95 9.46 8.22
CA GLU A 53 -0.40 8.47 9.14
C GLU A 53 0.68 7.59 8.50
N ASP A 54 1.59 7.07 9.32
CA ASP A 54 2.55 6.05 8.90
C ASP A 54 1.84 4.71 8.63
N LYS A 55 2.47 3.86 7.85
CA LYS A 55 1.91 2.57 7.45
C LYS A 55 2.87 1.43 7.76
N GLU A 56 2.27 0.27 8.06
CA GLU A 56 2.99 -0.97 8.18
C GLU A 56 2.48 -1.95 7.13
N TYR A 57 3.43 -2.60 6.46
CA TYR A 57 3.15 -3.61 5.44
C TYR A 57 3.94 -4.87 5.71
N VAL A 58 3.37 -6.00 5.33
CA VAL A 58 4.09 -7.24 5.05
C VAL A 58 3.96 -7.53 3.56
N GLY A 59 5.03 -7.99 2.94
CA GLY A 59 5.06 -8.22 1.51
C GLY A 59 6.03 -9.32 1.13
N THR A 60 5.87 -9.84 -0.07
CA THR A 60 6.80 -10.75 -0.73
C THR A 60 7.32 -10.08 -1.98
N MET A 61 8.63 -9.95 -2.12
CA MET A 61 9.26 -9.59 -3.39
C MET A 61 9.77 -10.85 -4.08
N LYS A 62 9.76 -10.85 -5.41
CA LYS A 62 10.35 -11.89 -6.26
C LYS A 62 11.53 -11.29 -7.01
N LEU A 63 12.72 -11.87 -6.80
CA LEU A 63 13.95 -11.54 -7.50
C LEU A 63 13.98 -12.17 -8.91
N GLY A 64 14.78 -11.59 -9.80
CA GLY A 64 15.06 -12.11 -11.12
C GLY A 64 14.08 -11.67 -12.20
N GLU A 65 13.04 -10.97 -11.87
CA GLU A 65 12.05 -10.44 -12.82
C GLU A 65 11.69 -8.99 -12.49
N VAL A 66 11.67 -8.14 -13.51
CA VAL A 66 11.20 -6.75 -13.41
C VAL A 66 9.90 -6.63 -14.19
N THR A 67 8.91 -5.92 -13.64
CA THR A 67 7.64 -5.64 -14.33
C THR A 67 7.45 -4.12 -14.52
N ASP A 68 6.66 -3.73 -15.50
CA ASP A 68 6.36 -2.34 -15.84
C ASP A 68 5.59 -1.60 -14.73
N SER A 69 4.80 -2.32 -13.92
CA SER A 69 4.07 -1.78 -12.77
C SER A 69 4.86 -1.89 -11.44
N GLN A 70 6.01 -2.58 -11.45
CA GLN A 70 6.81 -2.95 -10.27
C GLN A 70 6.08 -3.92 -9.31
N ASP A 71 5.01 -4.56 -9.77
CA ASP A 71 4.26 -5.61 -9.05
C ASP A 71 3.86 -6.76 -9.98
N ALA A 72 3.27 -7.82 -9.42
CA ALA A 72 2.91 -9.03 -10.16
C ALA A 72 1.69 -8.86 -11.10
N ASP A 73 0.97 -7.72 -11.05
CA ASP A 73 -0.12 -7.42 -11.99
C ASP A 73 0.41 -6.85 -13.31
N GLY A 74 1.70 -6.47 -13.37
CA GLY A 74 2.34 -5.91 -14.56
C GLY A 74 2.90 -6.95 -15.52
N VAL A 75 3.33 -6.46 -16.67
CA VAL A 75 4.02 -7.27 -17.70
C VAL A 75 5.50 -7.35 -17.37
N VAL A 76 6.09 -8.56 -17.41
CA VAL A 76 7.53 -8.75 -17.24
C VAL A 76 8.26 -8.06 -18.39
N THR A 77 9.14 -7.13 -18.05
CA THR A 77 9.94 -6.34 -19.01
C THR A 77 11.41 -6.79 -19.05
N GLU A 78 11.89 -7.39 -17.98
CA GLU A 78 13.26 -7.90 -17.88
C GLU A 78 13.30 -9.16 -17.02
N THR A 79 14.10 -10.14 -17.42
CA THR A 79 14.40 -11.34 -16.64
C THR A 79 15.90 -11.52 -16.55
N LYS A 80 16.43 -11.71 -15.34
CA LYS A 80 17.83 -11.97 -15.05
C LYS A 80 17.98 -13.19 -14.14
N PRO A 81 19.05 -13.96 -14.29
CA PRO A 81 19.35 -15.01 -13.32
C PRO A 81 19.57 -14.37 -11.94
N VAL A 82 19.01 -15.00 -10.91
CA VAL A 82 19.29 -14.62 -9.53
C VAL A 82 20.65 -15.17 -9.14
N PRO A 83 21.61 -14.33 -8.77
CA PRO A 83 22.94 -14.80 -8.38
C PRO A 83 22.85 -15.57 -7.04
N GLU A 84 23.90 -16.25 -6.68
CA GLU A 84 24.03 -16.80 -5.33
C GLU A 84 24.16 -15.62 -4.35
N LEU A 85 23.14 -15.44 -3.50
CA LEU A 85 23.05 -14.34 -2.55
C LEU A 85 23.19 -14.84 -1.12
N ALA A 86 24.22 -14.41 -0.44
CA ALA A 86 24.34 -14.61 1.00
C ALA A 86 23.47 -13.63 1.77
N LYS A 87 22.95 -14.07 2.93
CA LYS A 87 22.10 -13.23 3.78
C LYS A 87 22.67 -11.82 4.06
N PRO A 88 23.98 -11.64 4.36
CA PRO A 88 24.53 -10.30 4.57
C PRO A 88 24.41 -9.33 3.37
N GLN A 89 24.44 -9.86 2.14
CA GLN A 89 24.26 -9.05 0.94
C GLN A 89 22.81 -8.54 0.84
N ILE A 90 21.85 -9.40 1.16
CA ILE A 90 20.43 -9.05 1.19
C ILE A 90 20.17 -8.03 2.32
N ASP A 91 20.70 -8.29 3.52
CA ASP A 91 20.59 -7.37 4.66
C ASP A 91 21.15 -5.98 4.32
N ALA A 92 22.31 -5.91 3.64
CA ALA A 92 22.92 -4.65 3.21
C ALA A 92 22.04 -3.91 2.17
N ALA A 93 21.44 -4.61 1.23
CA ALA A 93 20.53 -4.02 0.25
C ALA A 93 19.28 -3.40 0.91
N PHE A 94 18.70 -4.09 1.90
CA PHE A 94 17.58 -3.53 2.68
C PHE A 94 18.03 -2.34 3.54
N ALA A 95 19.20 -2.41 4.18
CA ALA A 95 19.72 -1.36 5.04
C ALA A 95 19.95 -0.03 4.29
N LYS A 96 20.27 -0.08 3.00
CA LYS A 96 20.45 1.10 2.15
C LYS A 96 19.18 1.97 2.05
N TYR A 97 18.00 1.36 2.20
CA TYR A 97 16.70 2.03 2.17
C TYR A 97 16.06 2.13 3.56
N HIS A 98 16.88 2.21 4.62
CA HIS A 98 16.46 2.52 5.98
C HIS A 98 16.64 4.01 6.28
N GLY A 99 15.75 4.61 7.08
CA GLY A 99 15.79 6.05 7.39
C GLY A 99 15.27 6.90 6.25
N ASP A 100 15.87 8.06 6.04
CA ASP A 100 15.45 9.09 5.10
C ASP A 100 16.06 8.88 3.71
N PHE A 101 15.22 8.90 2.67
CA PHE A 101 15.68 8.92 1.28
C PHE A 101 14.62 9.46 0.31
N TYR A 102 15.04 9.67 -0.94
CA TYR A 102 14.14 10.06 -2.02
C TYR A 102 13.75 8.86 -2.86
N GLN A 103 12.44 8.66 -3.02
CA GLN A 103 11.86 7.58 -3.83
C GLN A 103 11.13 8.14 -5.03
N THR A 104 11.44 7.68 -6.24
CA THR A 104 10.70 8.03 -7.45
C THR A 104 9.43 7.18 -7.54
N PRO A 105 8.22 7.77 -7.50
CA PRO A 105 6.98 7.03 -7.58
C PRO A 105 6.86 6.20 -8.86
N PRO A 106 6.18 5.04 -8.86
CA PRO A 106 5.97 4.26 -10.07
C PRO A 106 5.03 4.98 -11.05
N MET A 107 5.14 4.66 -12.35
CA MET A 107 4.23 5.21 -13.38
C MET A 107 2.77 4.83 -13.12
N VAL A 108 2.54 3.62 -12.62
CA VAL A 108 1.19 3.17 -12.24
C VAL A 108 0.87 3.68 -10.84
N SER A 109 0.52 4.96 -10.71
CA SER A 109 0.16 5.57 -9.42
C SER A 109 -1.00 6.56 -9.55
N ALA A 110 -1.62 6.90 -8.42
CA ALA A 110 -2.70 7.88 -8.33
C ALA A 110 -2.21 9.35 -8.33
N ILE A 111 -0.91 9.59 -8.37
CA ILE A 111 -0.33 10.92 -8.50
C ILE A 111 -0.83 11.55 -9.79
N LYS A 112 -1.15 12.83 -9.74
CA LYS A 112 -1.59 13.59 -10.92
C LYS A 112 -0.45 14.45 -11.46
N LYS A 113 -0.28 14.41 -12.79
CA LYS A 113 0.50 15.40 -13.54
C LYS A 113 -0.47 16.16 -14.44
N ASP A 114 -0.46 17.46 -14.34
CA ASP A 114 -1.39 18.36 -15.08
C ASP A 114 -2.88 17.94 -14.93
N GLY A 115 -3.26 17.53 -13.71
CA GLY A 115 -4.63 17.10 -13.39
C GLY A 115 -4.96 15.65 -13.80
N VAL A 116 -4.09 14.98 -14.57
CA VAL A 116 -4.30 13.60 -15.04
C VAL A 116 -3.54 12.59 -14.16
N PRO A 117 -4.19 11.56 -13.60
CA PRO A 117 -3.51 10.51 -12.84
C PRO A 117 -2.49 9.75 -13.69
N LEU A 118 -1.30 9.47 -13.13
CA LEU A 118 -0.20 8.80 -13.83
C LEU A 118 -0.61 7.43 -14.39
N TYR A 119 -1.42 6.66 -13.66
CA TYR A 119 -1.89 5.36 -14.14
C TYR A 119 -2.71 5.44 -15.45
N LYS A 120 -3.37 6.59 -15.73
CA LYS A 120 -4.08 6.80 -17.00
C LYS A 120 -3.11 7.08 -18.16
N LEU A 121 -1.99 7.75 -17.87
CA LEU A 121 -0.92 7.98 -18.83
C LEU A 121 -0.18 6.67 -19.13
N ALA A 122 0.14 5.89 -18.08
CA ALA A 122 0.77 4.57 -18.23
C ALA A 122 -0.04 3.63 -19.14
N ARG A 123 -1.37 3.56 -18.95
CA ARG A 123 -2.27 2.76 -19.83
C ARG A 123 -2.28 3.20 -21.30
N LYS A 124 -1.84 4.42 -21.59
CA LYS A 124 -1.66 4.94 -22.97
C LYS A 124 -0.23 4.75 -23.49
N GLY A 125 0.62 4.01 -22.75
CA GLY A 125 2.04 3.83 -23.09
C GLY A 125 2.88 5.10 -22.91
N GLN A 126 2.36 6.13 -22.23
CA GLN A 126 3.08 7.37 -22.02
C GLN A 126 3.91 7.28 -20.73
N VAL A 127 5.20 7.46 -20.85
CA VAL A 127 6.11 7.61 -19.71
C VAL A 127 6.36 9.09 -19.49
N VAL A 128 6.15 9.55 -18.26
CA VAL A 128 6.41 10.96 -17.89
C VAL A 128 7.42 11.01 -16.74
N GLU A 129 8.19 12.07 -16.72
CA GLU A 129 9.09 12.34 -15.61
C GLU A 129 8.31 12.53 -14.31
N ARG A 130 8.80 11.91 -13.24
CA ARG A 130 8.23 11.94 -11.90
C ARG A 130 9.28 12.45 -10.95
N GLU A 131 8.90 13.44 -10.17
CA GLU A 131 9.78 13.98 -9.16
C GLU A 131 9.94 13.01 -8.00
N PRO A 132 11.17 12.74 -7.54
CA PRO A 132 11.43 11.98 -6.34
C PRO A 132 10.72 12.62 -5.12
N ARG A 133 10.19 11.78 -4.24
CA ARG A 133 9.51 12.21 -3.02
C ARG A 133 10.30 11.77 -1.81
N PHE A 134 10.42 12.65 -0.84
CA PHE A 134 11.02 12.35 0.43
C PHE A 134 10.15 11.36 1.20
N VAL A 135 10.75 10.27 1.65
CA VAL A 135 10.11 9.19 2.40
C VAL A 135 11.02 8.73 3.54
N HIS A 136 10.45 8.06 4.52
CA HIS A 136 11.18 7.50 5.65
C HIS A 136 10.78 6.05 5.89
N VAL A 137 11.76 5.18 6.11
CA VAL A 137 11.57 3.82 6.61
C VAL A 137 12.00 3.75 8.07
N TYR A 138 11.03 3.62 8.96
CA TYR A 138 11.25 3.56 10.41
C TYR A 138 11.81 2.22 10.86
N ALA A 139 11.37 1.13 10.21
CA ALA A 139 11.82 -0.22 10.49
C ALA A 139 11.61 -1.12 9.26
N HIS A 140 12.49 -2.07 9.08
CA HIS A 140 12.32 -3.17 8.15
C HIS A 140 12.79 -4.47 8.82
N GLU A 141 12.25 -5.59 8.35
CA GLU A 141 12.58 -6.93 8.83
C GLU A 141 12.45 -7.91 7.67
N ILE A 142 13.47 -8.71 7.44
CA ILE A 142 13.41 -9.85 6.53
C ILE A 142 12.82 -11.01 7.34
N GLN A 143 11.60 -11.40 7.02
CA GLN A 143 10.87 -12.43 7.75
C GLN A 143 11.23 -13.84 7.28
N GLN A 144 11.41 -14.01 5.96
CA GLN A 144 11.78 -15.31 5.39
C GLN A 144 12.55 -15.13 4.07
N LEU A 145 13.61 -15.93 3.90
CA LEU A 145 14.36 -16.07 2.66
C LEU A 145 14.04 -17.41 2.02
N ARG A 146 13.39 -17.38 0.87
CA ARG A 146 13.05 -18.55 0.04
C ARG A 146 13.36 -18.23 -1.42
N LEU A 147 14.63 -17.91 -1.69
CA LEU A 147 15.03 -17.46 -3.01
C LEU A 147 14.38 -18.28 -4.14
N PRO A 148 13.82 -17.59 -5.15
CA PRO A 148 13.94 -16.16 -5.45
C PRO A 148 12.96 -15.25 -4.69
N GLU A 149 12.23 -15.74 -3.72
CA GLU A 149 11.27 -14.93 -2.93
C GLU A 149 11.84 -14.51 -1.58
N ILE A 150 11.54 -13.27 -1.20
CA ILE A 150 11.90 -12.68 0.10
C ILE A 150 10.64 -12.11 0.74
N ASP A 151 10.25 -12.66 1.90
CA ASP A 151 9.19 -12.10 2.70
C ASP A 151 9.75 -11.05 3.66
N PHE A 152 9.11 -9.90 3.70
CA PHE A 152 9.58 -8.77 4.51
C PHE A 152 8.42 -8.02 5.18
N ARG A 153 8.75 -7.32 6.24
CA ARG A 153 7.91 -6.31 6.89
C ARG A 153 8.58 -4.95 6.78
N VAL A 154 7.80 -3.90 6.56
CA VAL A 154 8.29 -2.51 6.51
C VAL A 154 7.32 -1.57 7.22
N VAL A 155 7.86 -0.64 8.01
CA VAL A 155 7.13 0.49 8.61
C VAL A 155 7.66 1.76 7.96
N CYS A 156 6.78 2.55 7.36
CA CYS A 156 7.19 3.67 6.51
C CYS A 156 6.24 4.87 6.63
N SER A 157 6.75 6.02 6.25
CA SER A 157 6.00 7.28 6.20
C SER A 157 4.92 7.27 5.11
N LYS A 158 4.03 8.25 5.16
CA LYS A 158 3.08 8.52 4.06
C LYS A 158 3.80 8.71 2.73
N GLY A 159 3.13 8.31 1.65
CA GLY A 159 3.65 8.52 0.28
C GLY A 159 4.68 7.49 -0.19
N PHE A 160 5.08 6.56 0.67
CA PHE A 160 5.97 5.47 0.36
C PHE A 160 5.32 4.43 -0.57
N TYR A 161 6.07 3.97 -1.58
CA TYR A 161 5.64 2.94 -2.52
C TYR A 161 6.41 1.64 -2.26
N VAL A 162 5.72 0.64 -1.71
CA VAL A 162 6.34 -0.67 -1.42
C VAL A 162 6.77 -1.38 -2.72
N ARG A 163 6.09 -1.13 -3.83
CA ARG A 163 6.48 -1.63 -5.16
C ARG A 163 7.84 -1.12 -5.60
N THR A 164 8.05 0.19 -5.49
CA THR A 164 9.35 0.80 -5.81
C THR A 164 10.43 0.33 -4.85
N TYR A 165 10.12 0.16 -3.56
CA TYR A 165 11.06 -0.39 -2.58
C TYR A 165 11.55 -1.79 -2.97
N ALA A 166 10.64 -2.68 -3.35
CA ALA A 166 11.01 -4.03 -3.82
C ALA A 166 11.83 -3.97 -5.12
N HIS A 167 11.43 -3.11 -6.05
CA HIS A 167 12.14 -2.90 -7.31
C HIS A 167 13.57 -2.41 -7.09
N ASP A 168 13.75 -1.36 -6.27
CA ASP A 168 15.03 -0.72 -6.04
C ASP A 168 16.00 -1.67 -5.28
N ILE A 169 15.50 -2.45 -4.30
CA ILE A 169 16.29 -3.49 -3.63
C ILE A 169 16.73 -4.55 -4.64
N GLY A 170 15.85 -4.98 -5.55
CA GLY A 170 16.19 -5.93 -6.61
C GLY A 170 17.26 -5.39 -7.57
N GLN A 171 17.23 -4.09 -7.90
CA GLN A 171 18.28 -3.44 -8.69
C GLN A 171 19.61 -3.42 -7.93
N GLU A 172 19.60 -3.13 -6.64
CA GLU A 172 20.78 -3.15 -5.79
C GLU A 172 21.41 -4.55 -5.71
N LEU A 173 20.58 -5.60 -5.70
CA LEU A 173 21.04 -7.00 -5.75
C LEU A 173 21.50 -7.45 -7.15
N GLY A 174 21.36 -6.59 -8.18
CA GLY A 174 21.83 -6.82 -9.54
C GLY A 174 20.92 -7.67 -10.43
N CYS A 175 19.89 -8.29 -9.89
CA CYS A 175 19.01 -9.19 -10.64
C CYS A 175 17.61 -8.63 -10.92
N GLY A 176 17.28 -7.44 -10.38
CA GLY A 176 15.94 -6.90 -10.45
C GLY A 176 14.95 -7.63 -9.53
N ALA A 177 13.82 -7.01 -9.26
CA ALA A 177 12.70 -7.58 -8.52
C ALA A 177 11.40 -6.86 -8.83
N HIS A 178 10.29 -7.51 -8.47
CA HIS A 178 8.96 -6.90 -8.39
C HIS A 178 8.24 -7.34 -7.11
N LEU A 179 7.26 -6.58 -6.68
CA LEU A 179 6.43 -6.93 -5.54
C LEU A 179 5.41 -8.00 -5.95
N ARG A 180 5.49 -9.20 -5.36
CA ARG A 180 4.63 -10.34 -5.65
C ARG A 180 3.34 -10.33 -4.84
N ALA A 181 3.43 -9.96 -3.57
CA ALA A 181 2.29 -9.87 -2.66
C ALA A 181 2.47 -8.72 -1.68
N LEU A 182 1.34 -8.13 -1.24
CA LEU A 182 1.33 -7.03 -0.29
C LEU A 182 0.11 -7.11 0.62
N ARG A 183 0.33 -6.87 1.91
CA ARG A 183 -0.72 -6.70 2.89
C ARG A 183 -0.43 -5.49 3.78
N ARG A 184 -1.30 -4.50 3.81
CA ARG A 184 -1.21 -3.41 4.78
C ARG A 184 -1.77 -3.88 6.12
N THR A 185 -0.94 -3.98 7.14
CA THR A 185 -1.31 -4.44 8.48
C THR A 185 -1.74 -3.28 9.37
N LYS A 186 -1.11 -2.08 9.21
CA LYS A 186 -1.46 -0.90 10.01
C LYS A 186 -1.47 0.39 9.19
N SER A 187 -2.23 1.37 9.69
CA SER A 187 -2.20 2.77 9.27
C SER A 187 -2.35 3.62 10.55
N GLY A 188 -1.28 4.28 10.98
CA GLY A 188 -1.18 4.89 12.31
C GLY A 188 -1.46 3.87 13.41
N LYS A 189 -2.40 4.19 14.27
CA LYS A 189 -2.84 3.30 15.37
C LYS A 189 -3.91 2.27 14.97
N PHE A 190 -4.39 2.31 13.72
CA PHE A 190 -5.38 1.35 13.24
C PHE A 190 -4.70 0.07 12.77
N SER A 191 -5.21 -1.09 13.25
CA SER A 191 -4.76 -2.43 12.85
C SER A 191 -5.80 -3.16 12.02
N VAL A 192 -5.35 -4.00 11.09
CA VAL A 192 -6.20 -4.89 10.32
C VAL A 192 -6.95 -5.90 11.19
N ASP A 193 -6.42 -6.23 12.35
CA ASP A 193 -7.03 -7.18 13.29
C ASP A 193 -8.38 -6.70 13.84
N ASN A 194 -8.59 -5.38 13.83
CA ASN A 194 -9.84 -4.75 14.26
C ASN A 194 -10.75 -4.38 13.09
N ALA A 195 -10.39 -4.76 11.86
CA ALA A 195 -11.16 -4.41 10.67
C ALA A 195 -12.37 -5.33 10.46
N VAL A 196 -13.37 -4.80 9.77
CA VAL A 196 -14.49 -5.59 9.24
C VAL A 196 -14.07 -6.21 7.91
N SER A 197 -14.44 -7.45 7.66
CA SER A 197 -14.16 -8.09 6.38
C SER A 197 -15.02 -7.52 5.24
N THR A 198 -14.51 -7.61 4.02
CA THR A 198 -15.30 -7.23 2.83
C THR A 198 -16.51 -8.13 2.61
N GLU A 199 -16.46 -9.38 3.09
CA GLU A 199 -17.58 -10.33 3.08
C GLU A 199 -18.72 -9.83 3.96
N ALA A 200 -18.46 -9.38 5.19
CA ALA A 200 -19.47 -8.81 6.06
C ALA A 200 -20.15 -7.58 5.42
N LEU A 201 -19.39 -6.73 4.75
CA LEU A 201 -19.94 -5.61 3.98
C LEU A 201 -20.81 -6.06 2.81
N LYS A 202 -20.39 -7.09 2.05
CA LYS A 202 -21.15 -7.62 0.89
C LYS A 202 -22.43 -8.32 1.31
N ASN A 203 -22.38 -9.06 2.40
CA ASN A 203 -23.54 -9.82 2.92
C ASN A 203 -24.56 -8.91 3.61
N GLY A 204 -24.26 -7.61 3.75
CA GLY A 204 -25.18 -6.63 4.35
C GLY A 204 -25.33 -6.81 5.86
N ASP A 205 -24.32 -7.35 6.54
CA ASP A 205 -24.29 -7.44 8.01
C ASP A 205 -24.02 -6.05 8.62
N VAL A 206 -25.06 -5.19 8.49
CA VAL A 206 -25.00 -3.80 8.97
C VAL A 206 -24.74 -3.74 10.47
N ALA A 207 -25.27 -4.67 11.26
CA ALA A 207 -25.11 -4.68 12.70
C ALA A 207 -23.64 -4.89 13.10
N GLU A 208 -22.94 -5.84 12.46
CA GLU A 208 -21.50 -6.07 12.71
C GLU A 208 -20.66 -4.88 12.25
N VAL A 209 -20.97 -4.32 11.09
CA VAL A 209 -20.26 -3.14 10.57
C VAL A 209 -20.42 -1.95 11.50
N LEU A 210 -21.64 -1.67 11.99
CA LEU A 210 -21.90 -0.55 12.90
C LEU A 210 -21.16 -0.65 14.22
N LYS A 211 -20.95 -1.85 14.76
CA LYS A 211 -20.15 -2.08 15.97
C LYS A 211 -18.69 -1.68 15.82
N ARG A 212 -18.17 -1.69 14.59
CA ARG A 212 -16.77 -1.35 14.28
C ARG A 212 -16.57 0.11 13.86
N ILE A 213 -17.65 0.87 13.69
CA ILE A 213 -17.56 2.30 13.38
C ILE A 213 -17.11 3.07 14.61
N MET A 214 -16.03 3.80 14.46
CA MET A 214 -15.52 4.71 15.50
C MET A 214 -16.09 6.11 15.31
N THR A 215 -16.50 6.73 16.39
CA THR A 215 -16.85 8.16 16.43
C THR A 215 -15.61 9.04 16.32
N LEU A 216 -15.76 10.31 15.94
CA LEU A 216 -14.63 11.25 15.89
C LEU A 216 -13.88 11.38 17.23
N PRO A 217 -14.56 11.48 18.40
CA PRO A 217 -13.85 11.45 19.70
C PRO A 217 -13.05 10.17 19.92
N GLN A 218 -13.59 8.99 19.58
CA GLN A 218 -12.84 7.73 19.71
C GLN A 218 -11.60 7.70 18.81
N VAL A 219 -11.72 8.22 17.58
CA VAL A 219 -10.56 8.37 16.66
C VAL A 219 -9.51 9.31 17.25
N SER A 220 -9.94 10.45 17.83
CA SER A 220 -9.05 11.39 18.50
C SER A 220 -8.28 10.73 19.63
N ILE A 221 -8.98 10.05 20.57
CA ILE A 221 -8.38 9.33 21.67
C ILE A 221 -7.39 8.26 21.19
N LEU A 222 -7.78 7.44 20.18
CA LEU A 222 -6.91 6.41 19.64
C LEU A 222 -5.60 6.98 19.08
N ARG A 223 -5.64 8.17 18.48
CA ARG A 223 -4.48 8.85 17.93
C ARG A 223 -3.62 9.54 18.98
N GLY A 224 -4.13 9.73 20.20
CA GLY A 224 -3.44 10.39 21.29
C GLY A 224 -3.56 11.91 21.24
N ALA A 225 -4.69 12.40 20.70
CA ALA A 225 -5.01 13.83 20.59
C ALA A 225 -6.16 14.18 21.55
#